data_d44949faab4f73399c02def917d426ef
#
_entry.id   d44949faab4f73399c02def917d426ef
#
_cell.length_a   1.000
_cell.length_b   1.000
_cell.length_c   1.000
_cell.angle_alpha   90.00
_cell.angle_beta   90.00
_cell.angle_gamma   90.00
#
_symmetry.space_group_name_H-M   'P 1'
#
loop_
_entity.id
_entity.type
_entity.pdbx_description
1 polymer ?
#
loop_
_entity_poly.entity_id
_entity_poly.type
_entity_poly.pdbx_seq_one_letter_code
_entity_poly.pdbx_strand_id
1 'polypeptide(L)'
;MKSLEEIQNNYLAIDFFMSMSCNKDCHYCTSYTLEMRNLTVDMDFLKKTLEFLKDYKVRVNLLGGEPGLIKNLDEVINEIKKYPNFVCSVLSNSFVRKRYPHILEDKDILYVEHNILDWYEDEVKKLGNF
;
A
#
# COMPACT_ATOMS: atom_id res chain seq x y z
N MET A 1 -2.94 19.56 2.43
CA MET A 1 -2.06 18.39 2.22
C MET A 1 -0.61 18.84 2.13
N LYS A 2 0.29 18.09 2.75
CA LYS A 2 1.72 18.37 2.69
C LYS A 2 2.29 18.03 1.32
N SER A 3 3.35 18.72 0.89
CA SER A 3 4.02 18.41 -0.37
C SER A 3 4.75 17.07 -0.26
N LEU A 4 4.95 16.41 -1.39
CA LEU A 4 5.70 15.16 -1.44
C LEU A 4 7.13 15.34 -0.92
N GLU A 5 7.78 16.45 -1.28
CA GLU A 5 9.13 16.76 -0.83
C GLU A 5 9.20 16.89 0.70
N GLU A 6 8.23 17.59 1.31
CA GLU A 6 8.14 17.72 2.76
C GLU A 6 8.00 16.36 3.43
N ILE A 7 7.15 15.51 2.88
CA ILE A 7 6.94 14.16 3.42
C ILE A 7 8.21 13.32 3.32
N GLN A 8 8.89 13.35 2.17
CA GLN A 8 10.11 12.58 1.96
C GLN A 8 11.25 13.01 2.88
N ASN A 9 11.36 14.31 3.17
CA ASN A 9 12.48 14.85 3.92
C ASN A 9 12.27 14.83 5.44
N ASN A 10 11.02 14.85 5.91
CA ASN A 10 10.72 15.07 7.32
C ASN A 10 9.98 13.91 7.99
N TYR A 11 9.57 12.91 7.24
CA TYR A 11 8.78 11.81 7.77
C TYR A 11 9.57 10.51 7.74
N LEU A 12 9.45 9.75 8.83
CA LEU A 12 9.94 8.39 8.89
C LEU A 12 9.01 7.49 8.07
N ALA A 13 9.56 6.78 7.09
CA ALA A 13 8.78 5.87 6.27
C ALA A 13 8.73 4.49 6.93
N ILE A 14 7.53 3.96 7.11
CA ILE A 14 7.31 2.61 7.65
C ILE A 14 6.49 1.83 6.63
N ASP A 15 7.02 0.70 6.19
CA ASP A 15 6.32 -0.21 5.30
C ASP A 15 5.50 -1.19 6.12
N PHE A 16 4.19 -1.19 5.90
CA PHE A 16 3.27 -2.08 6.55
C PHE A 16 2.76 -3.11 5.55
N PHE A 17 3.28 -4.33 5.67
CA PHE A 17 2.89 -5.44 4.81
C PHE A 17 1.59 -6.05 5.35
N MET A 18 0.47 -5.66 4.75
CA MET A 18 -0.85 -6.08 5.20
C MET A 18 -1.15 -7.54 4.88
N SER A 19 -0.61 -8.02 3.77
CA SER A 19 -0.84 -9.38 3.29
C SER A 19 0.23 -9.74 2.28
N MET A 20 0.49 -11.03 2.13
CA MET A 20 1.33 -11.55 1.05
C MET A 20 0.52 -12.03 -0.16
N SER A 21 -0.80 -11.90 -0.11
CA SER A 21 -1.68 -12.26 -1.22
C SER A 21 -1.70 -11.18 -2.29
N CYS A 22 -1.70 -11.59 -3.55
CA CYS A 22 -1.78 -10.68 -4.68
C CYS A 22 -2.61 -11.32 -5.79
N ASN A 23 -3.28 -10.48 -6.59
CA ASN A 23 -4.04 -10.90 -7.76
C ASN A 23 -3.18 -10.96 -9.03
N LYS A 24 -1.89 -10.71 -8.93
CA LYS A 24 -0.92 -10.80 -10.02
C LYS A 24 0.30 -11.62 -9.61
N ASP A 25 0.89 -12.26 -10.61
CA ASP A 25 2.09 -13.08 -10.45
C ASP A 25 3.27 -12.35 -11.10
N CYS A 26 3.90 -11.46 -10.33
CA CYS A 26 4.97 -10.62 -10.82
C CYS A 26 6.34 -11.28 -10.61
N HIS A 27 7.13 -11.41 -11.67
CA HIS A 27 8.45 -12.02 -11.60
C HIS A 27 9.42 -11.28 -10.66
N TYR A 28 9.21 -9.98 -10.48
CA TYR A 28 10.05 -9.13 -9.65
C TYR A 28 9.47 -8.90 -8.25
N CYS A 29 8.36 -9.53 -7.93
CA CYS A 29 7.67 -9.28 -6.67
C CYS A 29 8.39 -9.99 -5.50
N THR A 30 8.80 -9.22 -4.50
CA THR A 30 9.43 -9.75 -3.30
C THR A 30 8.41 -10.27 -2.28
N SER A 31 7.14 -9.95 -2.49
CA SER A 31 6.05 -10.34 -1.61
C SER A 31 5.35 -11.63 -2.06
N TYR A 32 5.84 -12.25 -3.10
CA TYR A 32 5.20 -13.43 -3.68
C TYR A 32 5.26 -14.62 -2.72
N THR A 33 4.11 -15.00 -2.20
CA THR A 33 3.95 -16.18 -1.36
C THR A 33 2.52 -16.69 -1.50
N LEU A 34 2.35 -17.86 -2.11
CA LEU A 34 1.03 -18.45 -2.34
C LEU A 34 0.31 -18.89 -1.07
N GLU A 35 1.06 -19.12 -0.01
CA GLU A 35 0.54 -19.73 1.21
C GLU A 35 -0.08 -18.73 2.18
N MET A 36 0.31 -17.46 2.11
CA MET A 36 -0.15 -16.44 3.04
C MET A 36 -1.31 -15.63 2.45
N ARG A 37 -2.52 -16.07 2.75
CA ARG A 37 -3.75 -15.45 2.24
C ARG A 37 -4.55 -14.77 3.34
N ASN A 38 -3.89 -13.96 4.14
CA ASN A 38 -4.59 -13.16 5.11
C ASN A 38 -5.15 -11.91 4.41
N LEU A 39 -6.46 -11.90 4.19
CA LEU A 39 -7.16 -10.82 3.52
C LEU A 39 -7.73 -9.78 4.48
N THR A 40 -7.37 -9.87 5.75
CA THR A 40 -7.84 -8.97 6.80
C THR A 40 -6.67 -8.59 7.68
N VAL A 41 -6.51 -7.30 7.93
CA VAL A 41 -5.48 -6.80 8.83
C VAL A 41 -5.93 -7.00 10.28
N ASP A 42 -5.02 -7.46 11.12
CA ASP A 42 -5.22 -7.51 12.57
C ASP A 42 -5.21 -6.09 13.13
N MET A 43 -6.39 -5.60 13.48
CA MET A 43 -6.56 -4.23 13.96
C MET A 43 -5.91 -3.99 15.32
N ASP A 44 -5.83 -5.01 16.18
CA ASP A 44 -5.15 -4.85 17.47
C ASP A 44 -3.66 -4.63 17.30
N PHE A 45 -3.05 -5.39 16.41
CA PHE A 45 -1.62 -5.21 16.07
C PHE A 45 -1.39 -3.84 15.44
N LEU A 46 -2.25 -3.43 14.51
CA LEU A 46 -2.14 -2.12 13.87
C LEU A 46 -2.23 -1.00 14.91
N LYS A 47 -3.24 -1.04 15.78
CA LYS A 47 -3.44 -0.02 16.81
C LYS A 47 -2.24 0.09 17.75
N LYS A 48 -1.68 -1.03 18.17
CA LYS A 48 -0.49 -1.05 19.03
C LYS A 48 0.72 -0.44 18.32
N THR A 49 0.90 -0.76 17.05
CA THR A 49 2.00 -0.22 16.24
C THR A 49 1.88 1.30 16.09
N LEU A 50 0.69 1.78 15.73
CA LEU A 50 0.45 3.21 15.57
C LEU A 50 0.60 3.97 16.90
N GLU A 51 0.11 3.41 18.00
CA GLU A 51 0.24 4.01 19.31
C GLU A 51 1.71 4.11 19.75
N PHE A 52 2.52 3.11 19.43
CA PHE A 52 3.95 3.13 19.70
C PHE A 52 4.64 4.27 18.95
N LEU A 53 4.17 4.59 17.74
CA LEU A 53 4.80 5.57 16.85
C LEU A 53 4.16 6.96 16.93
N LYS A 54 3.17 7.17 17.78
CA LYS A 54 2.31 8.37 17.75
C LYS A 54 3.05 9.71 17.89
N ASP A 55 4.21 9.71 18.56
CA ASP A 55 4.97 10.94 18.78
C ASP A 55 5.92 11.29 17.64
N TYR A 56 5.98 10.46 16.62
CA TYR A 56 6.83 10.65 15.46
C TYR A 56 6.03 11.08 14.25
N LYS A 57 6.68 11.78 13.33
CA LYS A 57 6.11 12.02 12.01
C LYS A 57 6.36 10.79 11.15
N VAL A 58 5.32 10.08 10.80
CA VAL A 58 5.43 8.78 10.13
C VAL A 58 4.61 8.78 8.85
N ARG A 59 5.22 8.31 7.78
CA ARG A 59 4.50 7.92 6.57
C ARG A 59 4.30 6.42 6.62
N VAL A 60 3.05 6.01 6.78
CA VAL A 60 2.68 4.60 6.80
C VAL A 60 2.38 4.15 5.38
N ASN A 61 3.27 3.35 4.82
CA ASN A 61 3.11 2.79 3.49
C ASN A 61 2.36 1.47 3.57
N LEU A 62 1.14 1.44 3.04
CA LEU A 62 0.33 0.23 2.97
C LEU A 62 0.67 -0.51 1.69
N LEU A 63 1.30 -1.64 1.84
CA LEU A 63 1.76 -2.47 0.73
C LEU A 63 1.78 -3.94 1.14
N GLY A 64 2.44 -4.77 0.34
CA GLY A 64 2.49 -6.22 0.55
C GLY A 64 1.35 -6.91 -0.16
N GLY A 65 1.67 -7.83 -1.09
CA GLY A 65 0.70 -8.38 -2.00
C GLY A 65 -0.04 -7.27 -2.73
N GLU A 66 -1.34 -7.25 -2.66
CA GLU A 66 -2.17 -6.18 -3.24
C GLU A 66 -3.13 -5.63 -2.18
N PRO A 67 -2.97 -4.35 -1.77
CA PRO A 67 -3.84 -3.74 -0.76
C PRO A 67 -5.34 -3.80 -1.10
N GLY A 68 -5.69 -3.75 -2.38
CA GLY A 68 -7.08 -3.85 -2.81
C GLY A 68 -7.78 -5.15 -2.44
N LEU A 69 -7.03 -6.20 -2.12
CA LEU A 69 -7.59 -7.48 -1.68
C LEU A 69 -7.96 -7.47 -0.19
N ILE A 70 -7.50 -6.50 0.56
CA ILE A 70 -7.76 -6.42 2.01
C ILE A 70 -9.19 -5.99 2.26
N LYS A 71 -9.94 -6.81 2.99
CA LYS A 71 -11.37 -6.57 3.22
C LYS A 71 -11.63 -5.38 4.13
N ASN A 72 -10.75 -5.12 5.07
CA ASN A 72 -10.88 -4.01 6.02
C ASN A 72 -9.90 -2.87 5.73
N LEU A 73 -9.61 -2.62 4.44
CA LEU A 73 -8.68 -1.55 4.05
C LEU A 73 -9.15 -0.18 4.53
N ASP A 74 -10.44 0.13 4.40
CA ASP A 74 -10.99 1.41 4.87
C ASP A 74 -10.82 1.58 6.37
N GLU A 75 -11.02 0.51 7.13
CA GLU A 75 -10.84 0.52 8.57
C GLU A 75 -9.38 0.81 8.96
N VAL A 76 -8.44 0.19 8.24
CA VAL A 76 -7.00 0.43 8.41
C VAL A 76 -6.66 1.90 8.15
N ILE A 77 -7.13 2.43 7.04
CA ILE A 77 -6.87 3.82 6.66
C ILE A 77 -7.48 4.78 7.68
N ASN A 78 -8.70 4.54 8.11
CA ASN A 78 -9.36 5.38 9.11
C ASN A 78 -8.62 5.38 10.44
N GLU A 79 -8.06 4.25 10.84
CA GLU A 79 -7.25 4.17 12.06
C GLU A 79 -5.98 5.02 11.95
N ILE A 80 -5.29 4.96 10.82
CA ILE A 80 -4.11 5.79 10.56
C ILE A 80 -4.45 7.27 10.59
N LYS A 81 -5.58 7.65 10.04
CA LYS A 81 -6.03 9.05 9.98
C LYS A 81 -6.33 9.66 11.35
N LYS A 82 -6.54 8.85 12.38
CA LYS A 82 -6.74 9.35 13.74
C LYS A 82 -5.49 10.04 14.31
N TYR A 83 -4.34 9.79 13.74
CA TYR A 83 -3.06 10.34 14.22
C TYR A 83 -2.65 11.51 13.33
N PRO A 84 -2.63 12.74 13.89
CA PRO A 84 -2.33 13.94 13.09
C PRO A 84 -0.90 13.99 12.53
N ASN A 85 0.01 13.24 13.15
CA ASN A 85 1.42 13.18 12.71
C ASN A 85 1.67 12.15 11.61
N PHE A 86 0.63 11.40 11.21
CA PHE A 86 0.79 10.32 10.25
C PHE A 86 0.25 10.71 8.87
N VAL A 87 0.95 10.23 7.86
CA VAL A 87 0.50 10.29 6.46
C VAL A 87 0.30 8.86 5.99
N CYS A 88 -0.83 8.59 5.37
CA CYS A 88 -1.13 7.29 4.78
C CYS A 88 -0.75 7.26 3.32
N SER A 89 -0.03 6.23 2.91
CA SER A 89 0.34 5.99 1.53
C SER A 89 -0.09 4.58 1.13
N VAL A 90 -0.72 4.45 -0.03
CA VAL A 90 -1.19 3.16 -0.55
C VAL A 90 -0.49 2.88 -1.87
N LEU A 91 0.17 1.74 -1.96
CA LEU A 91 0.83 1.27 -3.19
C LEU A 91 0.04 0.08 -3.74
N SER A 92 -0.52 0.23 -4.93
CA SER A 92 -1.42 -0.74 -5.54
C SER A 92 -1.02 -1.07 -6.98
N ASN A 93 -1.41 -2.26 -7.44
CA ASN A 93 -1.28 -2.67 -8.84
C ASN A 93 -2.51 -2.31 -9.69
N SER A 94 -3.32 -1.36 -9.25
CA SER A 94 -4.59 -0.90 -9.79
C SER A 94 -5.85 -1.58 -9.22
N PHE A 95 -5.73 -2.59 -8.41
CA PHE A 95 -6.91 -3.27 -7.86
C PHE A 95 -7.67 -2.39 -6.86
N VAL A 96 -6.97 -1.49 -6.14
CA VAL A 96 -7.60 -0.50 -5.27
C VAL A 96 -8.55 0.40 -6.07
N ARG A 97 -8.16 0.80 -7.27
CA ARG A 97 -9.00 1.61 -8.15
C ARG A 97 -10.35 0.94 -8.44
N LYS A 98 -10.34 -0.37 -8.59
CA LYS A 98 -11.56 -1.14 -8.88
C LYS A 98 -12.43 -1.33 -7.66
N ARG A 99 -11.83 -1.65 -6.52
CA ARG A 99 -12.55 -2.06 -5.32
C ARG A 99 -12.82 -0.92 -4.35
N TYR A 100 -11.90 0.04 -4.27
CA TYR A 100 -11.96 1.17 -3.35
C TYR A 100 -11.71 2.48 -4.08
N PRO A 101 -12.55 2.83 -5.08
CA PRO A 101 -12.29 4.01 -5.92
C PRO A 101 -12.26 5.32 -5.13
N HIS A 102 -12.94 5.39 -3.99
CA HIS A 102 -12.94 6.57 -3.13
C HIS A 102 -11.56 6.90 -2.56
N ILE A 103 -10.66 5.94 -2.45
CA ILE A 103 -9.30 6.18 -1.96
C ILE A 103 -8.53 7.11 -2.90
N LEU A 104 -8.76 6.99 -4.21
CA LEU A 104 -8.09 7.83 -5.20
C LEU A 104 -8.53 9.29 -5.12
N GLU A 105 -9.72 9.53 -4.61
CA GLU A 105 -10.30 10.87 -4.47
C GLU A 105 -9.95 11.52 -3.13
N ASP A 106 -9.40 10.76 -2.20
CA ASP A 106 -9.04 11.25 -0.87
C ASP A 106 -7.72 12.00 -0.93
N LYS A 107 -7.78 13.31 -0.66
CA LYS A 107 -6.61 14.19 -0.74
C LYS A 107 -5.59 13.95 0.37
N ASP A 108 -5.98 13.27 1.44
CA ASP A 108 -5.11 12.99 2.58
C ASP A 108 -4.37 11.66 2.43
N ILE A 109 -4.59 10.94 1.34
CA ILE A 109 -3.93 9.68 1.05
C ILE A 109 -2.99 9.87 -0.15
N LEU A 110 -1.75 9.43 0.02
CA LEU A 110 -0.81 9.33 -1.09
C LEU A 110 -1.06 7.99 -1.79
N TYR A 111 -1.68 8.05 -2.95
CA TYR A 111 -1.96 6.85 -3.73
C TYR A 111 -0.94 6.71 -4.86
N VAL A 112 -0.27 5.56 -4.91
CA VAL A 112 0.68 5.23 -5.98
C VAL A 112 0.19 3.95 -6.64
N GLU A 113 -0.03 4.03 -7.95
CA GLU A 113 -0.44 2.90 -8.75
C GLU A 113 0.67 2.54 -9.72
N HIS A 114 0.98 1.26 -9.85
CA HIS A 114 1.99 0.82 -10.78
C HIS A 114 1.42 -0.20 -11.76
N ASN A 115 1.82 -0.06 -13.02
CA ASN A 115 1.49 -0.97 -14.11
C ASN A 115 2.76 -1.59 -14.68
N ILE A 116 3.77 -1.74 -13.84
CA ILE A 116 5.08 -2.21 -14.26
C ILE A 116 5.01 -3.59 -14.91
N LEU A 117 4.13 -4.46 -14.40
CA LEU A 117 3.97 -5.79 -14.97
C LEU A 117 3.52 -5.73 -16.43
N ASP A 118 2.51 -4.91 -16.71
CA ASP A 118 1.99 -4.76 -18.07
C ASP A 118 3.04 -4.18 -19.00
N TRP A 119 3.73 -3.12 -18.56
CA TRP A 119 4.81 -2.53 -19.30
C TRP A 119 5.95 -3.53 -19.56
N TYR A 120 6.34 -4.26 -18.53
CA TYR A 120 7.42 -5.24 -18.62
C TYR A 120 7.09 -6.34 -19.61
N GLU A 121 5.88 -6.88 -19.57
CA GLU A 121 5.44 -7.91 -20.51
C GLU A 121 5.44 -7.40 -21.95
N ASP A 122 4.99 -6.17 -22.18
CA ASP A 122 5.00 -5.58 -23.51
C ASP A 122 6.42 -5.40 -24.05
N GLU A 123 7.34 -4.91 -23.22
CA GLU A 123 8.74 -4.74 -23.62
C GLU A 123 9.41 -6.07 -23.91
N VAL A 124 9.13 -7.08 -23.11
CA VAL A 124 9.68 -8.42 -23.30
C VAL A 124 9.15 -9.05 -24.59
N LYS A 125 7.87 -8.88 -24.91
CA LYS A 125 7.28 -9.35 -26.16
C LYS A 125 7.91 -8.67 -27.38
N LYS A 126 8.22 -7.39 -27.30
CA LYS A 126 8.92 -6.67 -28.36
C LYS A 126 10.30 -7.25 -28.65
N LEU A 127 10.95 -7.82 -27.64
CA LEU A 127 12.25 -8.48 -27.81
C LEU A 127 12.13 -9.87 -28.45
N GLY A 128 10.94 -10.42 -28.56
CA GLY A 128 10.70 -11.71 -29.21
C GLY A 128 11.19 -12.93 -28.45
N ASN A 129 11.44 -12.81 -27.17
CA ASN A 129 12.01 -13.88 -26.34
C ASN A 129 11.01 -14.63 -25.46
N PHE A 130 9.72 -14.31 -25.58
CA PHE A 130 8.71 -14.85 -24.66
C PHE A 130 7.39 -15.12 -25.34
#